data_015f44e987accbb69675251117414df4
#
_entry.id   015f44e987accbb69675251117414df4
#
_cell.length_a   1.000
_cell.length_b   1.000
_cell.length_c   1.000
_cell.angle_alpha   90.00
_cell.angle_beta   90.00
_cell.angle_gamma   90.00
#
_symmetry.space_group_name_H-M   'P 1'
#
loop_
_entity.id
_entity.type
_entity.pdbx_description
1 polymer ?
#
loop_
_entity_poly.entity_id
_entity_poly.type
_entity_poly.pdbx_seq_one_letter_code
_entity_poly.pdbx_strand_id
1 'polypeptide(L)'
;MPYFPRFTSILFLIYNQVGPSVLLCLIFKNQFKNMSKVDFSEYQVSGFYDEMFDDGHTVRPSYELFKKRLEKQSHLKLNQLQHSTDRAQLSLGMTFNVYSDNQGVERILHLDIIPRIMSGKDWDNLSKGLQQRIVALNLFIDDIYNDQKCLKDNIIPRDLVLSCAGYLKECVGLKPPANVWSHISGTDLIRGDDGKFYVLEDNLRCPSGVSYMLENREILKRTFPEMFEKLKVRPVHDYSHYLRDMLESLTDEEKPTLVVLTPGIYNSAYFEHAYLAQQMGAELAEGRDLVVKDGFVYMKTTNGLQKVDVIYRRVDDEFLDPLVFNKDSLLGTPGLFGAYLKGNVVLVNAPGAGVADDKAVYAYIPRLIKYYLGEEALIPNIKTYICAEKDDCKYVLEHIAELVVKQTDGSGGYGMLIGPHATKAEQEEFVVKIKNNPRNYIAQPMINLSRVPTLCDTNIEGRHVDLRPYVLYGKDIKVIPGALTRVALTKGSLVVNSSQGGGSKDTWVLDN
;
A
#
# COMPACT_ATOMS: atom_id res chain seq x y z
N MET A 1 -10.27 17.76 28.04
CA MET A 1 -10.76 19.08 27.61
C MET A 1 -9.57 20.00 27.48
N PRO A 2 -9.17 20.37 26.25
CA PRO A 2 -9.28 21.70 25.68
C PRO A 2 -9.32 21.65 24.14
N TYR A 3 -10.48 21.77 23.50
CA TYR A 3 -10.57 21.89 22.03
C TYR A 3 -11.68 22.85 21.58
N PHE A 4 -11.87 23.96 22.30
CA PHE A 4 -12.87 24.95 21.93
C PHE A 4 -12.37 26.37 21.51
N PRO A 5 -11.06 26.67 21.31
CA PRO A 5 -10.69 28.00 20.88
C PRO A 5 -10.61 28.25 19.38
N ARG A 6 -10.53 27.21 18.52
CA ARG A 6 -10.32 27.44 17.07
C ARG A 6 -11.60 27.76 16.28
N PHE A 7 -12.76 27.23 16.69
CA PHE A 7 -14.03 27.50 16.00
C PHE A 7 -14.51 28.94 16.19
N THR A 8 -14.35 29.49 17.38
CA THR A 8 -14.70 30.89 17.69
C THR A 8 -13.82 31.90 16.97
N SER A 9 -12.53 31.60 16.78
CA SER A 9 -11.58 32.49 16.09
C SER A 9 -11.83 32.54 14.58
N ILE A 10 -12.20 31.43 13.95
CA ILE A 10 -12.52 31.35 12.50
C ILE A 10 -13.88 32.07 12.25
N LEU A 11 -14.88 31.83 13.07
CA LEU A 11 -16.17 32.52 12.98
C LEU A 11 -16.02 34.03 13.19
N PHE A 12 -15.14 34.49 14.07
CA PHE A 12 -14.86 35.90 14.32
C PHE A 12 -14.09 36.54 13.15
N LEU A 13 -13.19 35.84 12.49
CA LEU A 13 -12.49 36.28 11.29
C LEU A 13 -13.44 36.43 10.09
N ILE A 14 -14.34 35.46 9.89
CA ILE A 14 -15.34 35.48 8.82
C ILE A 14 -16.39 36.57 9.10
N TYR A 15 -16.81 36.75 10.36
CA TYR A 15 -17.72 37.83 10.78
C TYR A 15 -17.19 39.21 10.42
N ASN A 16 -15.90 39.45 10.62
CA ASN A 16 -15.26 40.76 10.34
C ASN A 16 -15.00 41.00 8.83
N GLN A 17 -14.94 39.94 8.00
CA GLN A 17 -14.72 40.10 6.55
C GLN A 17 -16.00 40.18 5.70
N VAL A 18 -17.07 39.50 6.06
CA VAL A 18 -18.27 39.37 5.20
C VAL A 18 -19.56 39.95 5.81
N GLY A 19 -19.53 40.41 7.06
CA GLY A 19 -20.68 40.95 7.76
C GLY A 19 -21.70 39.95 8.26
N PRO A 20 -22.52 40.32 9.26
CA PRO A 20 -23.43 39.41 9.97
C PRO A 20 -24.51 38.80 9.07
N SER A 21 -25.01 39.47 8.07
CA SER A 21 -26.05 38.99 7.17
C SER A 21 -25.54 37.86 6.23
N VAL A 22 -24.30 37.99 5.77
CA VAL A 22 -23.66 36.97 4.91
C VAL A 22 -23.28 35.73 5.72
N LEU A 23 -22.80 35.95 6.93
CA LEU A 23 -22.49 34.83 7.86
C LEU A 23 -23.75 34.06 8.26
N LEU A 24 -24.86 34.75 8.58
CA LEU A 24 -26.15 34.11 8.83
C LEU A 24 -26.63 33.35 7.61
N CYS A 25 -26.53 33.91 6.41
CA CYS A 25 -26.92 33.26 5.17
C CYS A 25 -26.10 32.01 4.89
N LEU A 26 -24.80 32.02 5.16
CA LEU A 26 -23.91 30.87 5.05
C LEU A 26 -24.24 29.78 6.09
N ILE A 27 -24.51 30.16 7.32
CA ILE A 27 -24.94 29.25 8.40
C ILE A 27 -26.30 28.61 8.05
N PHE A 28 -27.27 29.40 7.61
CA PHE A 28 -28.57 28.86 7.18
C PHE A 28 -28.44 27.98 5.94
N LYS A 29 -27.68 28.36 4.92
CA LYS A 29 -27.42 27.53 3.75
C LYS A 29 -26.79 26.17 4.13
N ASN A 30 -25.80 26.16 5.03
CA ASN A 30 -25.17 24.93 5.51
C ASN A 30 -26.14 24.09 6.37
N GLN A 31 -26.98 24.73 7.22
CA GLN A 31 -28.00 23.98 7.97
C GLN A 31 -29.07 23.37 7.07
N PHE A 32 -29.57 24.12 6.07
CA PHE A 32 -30.53 23.57 5.10
C PHE A 32 -29.92 22.46 4.25
N LYS A 33 -28.66 22.59 3.80
CA LYS A 33 -27.95 21.55 3.04
C LYS A 33 -27.72 20.28 3.89
N ASN A 34 -27.38 20.42 5.15
CA ASN A 34 -27.23 19.29 6.06
C ASN A 34 -28.54 18.51 6.28
N MET A 35 -29.69 19.15 6.18
CA MET A 35 -31.01 18.52 6.30
C MET A 35 -31.54 17.94 4.98
N SER A 36 -30.96 18.31 3.84
CA SER A 36 -31.34 17.80 2.53
C SER A 36 -30.92 16.33 2.36
N LYS A 37 -31.69 15.59 1.58
CA LYS A 37 -31.28 14.25 1.14
C LYS A 37 -30.04 14.33 0.27
N VAL A 38 -29.28 13.26 0.30
CA VAL A 38 -28.14 13.08 -0.61
C VAL A 38 -28.65 13.06 -2.04
N ASP A 39 -28.04 13.86 -2.90
CA ASP A 39 -28.35 13.95 -4.32
C ASP A 39 -27.04 13.94 -5.12
N PHE A 40 -27.00 13.17 -6.19
CA PHE A 40 -25.86 13.05 -7.10
C PHE A 40 -26.04 13.85 -8.40
N SER A 41 -27.11 14.64 -8.54
CA SER A 41 -27.39 15.40 -9.78
C SER A 41 -26.27 16.39 -10.14
N GLU A 42 -25.58 16.96 -9.14
CA GLU A 42 -24.45 17.87 -9.33
C GLU A 42 -23.07 17.16 -9.28
N TYR A 43 -23.06 15.84 -9.12
CA TYR A 43 -21.80 15.08 -9.04
C TYR A 43 -21.09 15.05 -10.40
N GLN A 44 -19.81 15.44 -10.43
CA GLN A 44 -19.04 15.58 -11.67
C GLN A 44 -18.34 14.26 -12.03
N VAL A 45 -18.74 13.67 -13.17
CA VAL A 45 -18.18 12.41 -13.69
C VAL A 45 -17.18 12.62 -14.83
N SER A 46 -17.11 13.83 -15.43
CA SER A 46 -16.32 14.09 -16.62
C SER A 46 -14.81 14.09 -16.40
N GLY A 47 -14.05 13.60 -17.36
CA GLY A 47 -12.59 13.71 -17.44
C GLY A 47 -11.80 12.61 -16.75
N PHE A 48 -12.47 11.62 -16.10
CA PHE A 48 -11.82 10.53 -15.39
C PHE A 48 -12.76 9.31 -15.33
N TYR A 49 -12.20 8.12 -15.25
CA TYR A 49 -13.01 6.94 -14.95
C TYR A 49 -13.59 7.08 -13.52
N ASP A 50 -14.91 7.10 -13.41
CA ASP A 50 -15.59 7.07 -12.13
C ASP A 50 -16.05 5.64 -11.79
N GLU A 51 -15.79 5.19 -10.54
CA GLU A 51 -16.09 3.82 -10.12
C GLU A 51 -17.60 3.60 -9.89
N MET A 52 -18.36 4.69 -9.58
CA MET A 52 -19.80 4.61 -9.33
C MET A 52 -20.64 4.92 -10.56
N PHE A 53 -20.19 5.82 -11.43
CA PHE A 53 -20.93 6.27 -12.60
C PHE A 53 -20.19 5.99 -13.91
N ASP A 54 -20.93 5.85 -14.99
CA ASP A 54 -20.38 5.90 -16.34
C ASP A 54 -20.34 7.34 -16.87
N ASP A 55 -19.81 7.53 -18.07
CA ASP A 55 -19.69 8.85 -18.71
C ASP A 55 -21.06 9.52 -19.00
N GLY A 56 -22.11 8.73 -19.07
CA GLY A 56 -23.51 9.19 -19.22
C GLY A 56 -24.19 9.50 -17.89
N HIS A 57 -23.45 9.54 -16.78
CA HIS A 57 -23.98 9.72 -15.43
C HIS A 57 -24.94 8.59 -14.99
N THR A 58 -24.86 7.42 -15.65
CA THR A 58 -25.63 6.23 -15.26
C THR A 58 -24.85 5.49 -14.16
N VAL A 59 -25.54 5.07 -13.10
CA VAL A 59 -24.89 4.33 -12.02
C VAL A 59 -24.48 2.92 -12.50
N ARG A 60 -23.25 2.53 -12.20
CA ARG A 60 -22.75 1.17 -12.49
C ARG A 60 -23.49 0.12 -11.65
N PRO A 61 -23.76 -1.07 -12.18
CA PRO A 61 -24.56 -2.10 -11.50
C PRO A 61 -24.09 -2.42 -10.06
N SER A 62 -22.78 -2.47 -9.82
CA SER A 62 -22.20 -2.73 -8.50
C SER A 62 -22.58 -1.70 -7.45
N TYR A 63 -22.88 -0.46 -7.85
CA TYR A 63 -23.21 0.63 -6.94
C TYR A 63 -24.71 0.94 -6.80
N GLU A 64 -25.57 0.36 -7.65
CA GLU A 64 -27.01 0.72 -7.67
C GLU A 64 -27.68 0.65 -6.29
N LEU A 65 -27.47 -0.45 -5.59
CA LEU A 65 -28.10 -0.65 -4.27
C LEU A 65 -27.53 0.30 -3.23
N PHE A 66 -26.22 0.52 -3.24
CA PHE A 66 -25.54 1.41 -2.31
C PHE A 66 -25.93 2.88 -2.57
N LYS A 67 -25.98 3.31 -3.82
CA LYS A 67 -26.47 4.65 -4.22
C LYS A 67 -27.88 4.89 -3.69
N LYS A 68 -28.82 3.97 -3.96
CA LYS A 68 -30.20 4.04 -3.43
C LYS A 68 -30.24 4.14 -1.89
N ARG A 69 -29.28 3.54 -1.19
CA ARG A 69 -29.16 3.62 0.26
C ARG A 69 -28.67 5.01 0.69
N LEU A 70 -27.70 5.60 0.00
CA LEU A 70 -27.18 6.94 0.29
C LEU A 70 -28.28 8.00 0.06
N GLU A 71 -29.01 7.94 -1.04
CA GLU A 71 -30.09 8.89 -1.39
C GLU A 71 -31.27 8.90 -0.39
N LYS A 72 -31.41 7.84 0.40
CA LYS A 72 -32.39 7.80 1.50
C LYS A 72 -31.90 8.51 2.76
N GLN A 73 -30.63 8.86 2.85
CA GLN A 73 -30.05 9.56 3.99
C GLN A 73 -30.01 11.08 3.77
N SER A 74 -29.93 11.83 4.86
CA SER A 74 -29.55 13.24 4.81
C SER A 74 -28.01 13.37 4.93
N HIS A 75 -27.47 14.47 4.45
CA HIS A 75 -26.05 14.80 4.66
C HIS A 75 -25.69 14.82 6.15
N LEU A 76 -26.59 15.33 7.02
CA LEU A 76 -26.40 15.29 8.47
C LEU A 76 -26.20 13.85 8.98
N LYS A 77 -26.99 12.89 8.47
CA LYS A 77 -26.86 11.50 8.88
C LYS A 77 -25.53 10.89 8.41
N LEU A 78 -25.09 11.20 7.18
CA LEU A 78 -23.78 10.74 6.69
C LEU A 78 -22.64 11.30 7.55
N ASN A 79 -22.70 12.59 7.89
CA ASN A 79 -21.68 13.21 8.77
C ASN A 79 -21.67 12.57 10.17
N GLN A 80 -22.84 12.23 10.72
CA GLN A 80 -22.91 11.48 12.00
C GLN A 80 -22.26 10.09 11.90
N LEU A 81 -22.46 9.38 10.77
CA LEU A 81 -21.82 8.09 10.52
C LEU A 81 -20.31 8.27 10.37
N GLN A 82 -19.84 9.27 9.63
CA GLN A 82 -18.42 9.59 9.49
C GLN A 82 -17.77 9.88 10.85
N HIS A 83 -18.36 10.74 11.68
CA HIS A 83 -17.84 11.01 13.02
C HIS A 83 -17.84 9.77 13.93
N SER A 84 -18.79 8.83 13.73
CA SER A 84 -18.79 7.58 14.47
C SER A 84 -17.65 6.67 14.01
N THR A 85 -17.37 6.64 12.71
CA THR A 85 -16.24 5.94 12.08
C THR A 85 -14.91 6.50 12.58
N ASP A 86 -14.73 7.82 12.57
CA ASP A 86 -13.53 8.50 13.07
C ASP A 86 -13.25 8.16 14.55
N ARG A 87 -14.31 8.14 15.38
CA ARG A 87 -14.18 7.73 16.79
C ARG A 87 -13.85 6.26 16.95
N ALA A 88 -14.38 5.39 16.11
CA ALA A 88 -14.01 3.97 16.12
C ALA A 88 -12.53 3.76 15.81
N GLN A 89 -12.01 4.44 14.78
CA GLN A 89 -10.58 4.41 14.45
C GLN A 89 -9.69 4.88 15.61
N LEU A 90 -10.07 5.99 16.26
CA LEU A 90 -9.37 6.49 17.45
C LEU A 90 -9.35 5.47 18.59
N SER A 91 -10.50 4.84 18.85
CA SER A 91 -10.64 3.87 19.95
C SER A 91 -9.85 2.58 19.70
N LEU A 92 -9.64 2.23 18.44
CA LEU A 92 -8.84 1.07 18.01
C LEU A 92 -7.33 1.40 17.94
N GLY A 93 -6.95 2.67 18.12
CA GLY A 93 -5.55 3.09 17.98
C GLY A 93 -5.02 2.96 16.55
N MET A 94 -5.90 3.06 15.54
CA MET A 94 -5.54 2.96 14.12
C MET A 94 -4.78 4.19 13.67
N THR A 95 -3.54 4.30 14.10
CA THR A 95 -2.69 5.45 13.85
C THR A 95 -1.58 5.11 12.85
N PHE A 96 -1.08 6.13 12.21
CA PHE A 96 0.04 6.08 11.29
C PHE A 96 0.99 7.24 11.63
N ASN A 97 2.25 6.93 11.89
CA ASN A 97 3.25 7.94 12.17
C ASN A 97 3.76 8.57 10.87
N VAL A 98 3.56 9.88 10.75
CA VAL A 98 4.12 10.67 9.65
C VAL A 98 5.33 11.43 10.17
N TYR A 99 6.47 11.22 9.53
CA TYR A 99 7.70 11.94 9.86
C TYR A 99 7.84 13.14 8.90
N SER A 100 7.50 14.34 9.39
CA SER A 100 7.81 15.60 8.73
C SER A 100 8.75 16.40 9.64
N ASP A 101 9.81 16.95 9.09
CA ASP A 101 10.74 17.88 9.77
C ASP A 101 11.31 17.39 11.12
N ASN A 102 11.72 16.11 11.18
CA ASN A 102 12.29 15.45 12.36
C ASN A 102 11.34 15.34 13.59
N GLN A 103 10.05 15.58 13.41
CA GLN A 103 9.04 15.33 14.43
C GLN A 103 8.03 14.30 13.91
N GLY A 104 7.97 13.14 14.56
CA GLY A 104 6.92 12.15 14.33
C GLY A 104 5.57 12.70 14.82
N VAL A 105 4.61 12.83 13.94
CA VAL A 105 3.22 13.16 14.31
C VAL A 105 2.36 11.94 14.07
N GLU A 106 1.78 11.43 15.13
CA GLU A 106 0.81 10.35 15.07
C GLU A 106 -0.51 10.89 14.47
N ARG A 107 -0.95 10.29 13.38
CA ARG A 107 -2.19 10.68 12.69
C ARG A 107 -3.08 9.46 12.50
N ILE A 108 -4.39 9.69 12.48
CA ILE A 108 -5.36 8.69 12.07
C ILE A 108 -5.33 8.61 10.55
N LEU A 109 -5.33 7.40 10.00
CA LEU A 109 -5.59 7.18 8.59
C LEU A 109 -7.09 7.30 8.33
N HIS A 110 -7.55 8.51 7.98
CA HIS A 110 -8.95 8.80 7.76
C HIS A 110 -9.64 7.76 6.86
N LEU A 111 -10.73 7.16 7.35
CA LEU A 111 -11.57 6.23 6.61
C LEU A 111 -12.84 6.93 6.13
N ASP A 112 -12.99 7.09 4.83
CA ASP A 112 -14.25 7.58 4.24
C ASP A 112 -15.31 6.47 4.27
N ILE A 113 -16.53 6.83 4.67
CA ILE A 113 -17.63 5.88 4.83
C ILE A 113 -18.20 5.35 3.50
N ILE A 114 -17.86 5.95 2.35
CA ILE A 114 -18.30 5.48 1.04
C ILE A 114 -17.26 4.49 0.51
N PRO A 115 -17.55 3.18 0.46
CA PRO A 115 -16.59 2.18 0.03
C PRO A 115 -16.30 2.25 -1.48
N ARG A 116 -15.18 1.70 -1.91
CA ARG A 116 -14.97 1.31 -3.30
C ARG A 116 -15.60 -0.06 -3.51
N ILE A 117 -16.56 -0.16 -4.45
CA ILE A 117 -17.29 -1.41 -4.72
C ILE A 117 -16.86 -1.98 -6.06
N MET A 118 -16.38 -3.23 -6.06
CA MET A 118 -15.93 -3.95 -7.24
C MET A 118 -16.80 -5.17 -7.50
N SER A 119 -17.03 -5.48 -8.78
CA SER A 119 -17.70 -6.74 -9.15
C SER A 119 -16.79 -7.93 -8.84
N GLY A 120 -17.38 -9.08 -8.51
CA GLY A 120 -16.61 -10.32 -8.31
C GLY A 120 -15.84 -10.71 -9.57
N LYS A 121 -16.40 -10.50 -10.76
CA LYS A 121 -15.74 -10.76 -12.04
C LYS A 121 -14.46 -9.93 -12.22
N ASP A 122 -14.52 -8.61 -11.94
CA ASP A 122 -13.32 -7.74 -12.02
C ASP A 122 -12.26 -8.21 -11.04
N TRP A 123 -12.68 -8.55 -9.81
CA TRP A 123 -11.77 -9.06 -8.79
C TRP A 123 -11.12 -10.40 -9.17
N ASP A 124 -11.90 -11.35 -9.69
CA ASP A 124 -11.40 -12.66 -10.07
C ASP A 124 -10.37 -12.57 -11.23
N ASN A 125 -10.61 -11.66 -12.18
CA ASN A 125 -9.65 -11.37 -13.24
C ASN A 125 -8.36 -10.73 -12.68
N LEU A 126 -8.51 -9.78 -11.78
CA LEU A 126 -7.39 -9.12 -11.10
C LEU A 126 -6.57 -10.14 -10.29
N SER A 127 -7.25 -11.02 -9.56
CA SER A 127 -6.62 -12.07 -8.74
C SER A 127 -5.75 -13.00 -9.58
N LYS A 128 -6.22 -13.42 -10.77
CA LYS A 128 -5.43 -14.24 -11.69
C LYS A 128 -4.15 -13.54 -12.14
N GLY A 129 -4.24 -12.24 -12.46
CA GLY A 129 -3.08 -11.46 -12.86
C GLY A 129 -2.09 -11.25 -11.72
N LEU A 130 -2.56 -11.06 -10.50
CA LEU A 130 -1.69 -10.98 -9.30
C LEU A 130 -1.01 -12.32 -8.99
N GLN A 131 -1.73 -13.44 -9.14
CA GLN A 131 -1.14 -14.79 -9.00
C GLN A 131 -0.05 -15.03 -10.05
N GLN A 132 -0.32 -14.73 -11.33
CA GLN A 132 0.68 -14.82 -12.39
C GLN A 132 1.92 -14.00 -12.05
N ARG A 133 1.72 -12.76 -11.62
CA ARG A 133 2.79 -11.81 -11.33
C ARG A 133 3.67 -12.25 -10.18
N ILE A 134 3.09 -12.68 -9.05
CA ILE A 134 3.89 -13.09 -7.88
C ILE A 134 4.71 -14.36 -8.15
N VAL A 135 4.21 -15.28 -8.97
CA VAL A 135 4.98 -16.45 -9.41
C VAL A 135 6.20 -16.02 -10.22
N ALA A 136 6.01 -15.17 -11.23
CA ALA A 136 7.11 -14.69 -12.07
C ALA A 136 8.14 -13.90 -11.27
N LEU A 137 7.70 -13.08 -10.31
CA LEU A 137 8.58 -12.31 -9.42
C LEU A 137 9.43 -13.23 -8.53
N ASN A 138 8.85 -14.28 -7.95
CA ASN A 138 9.61 -15.24 -7.15
C ASN A 138 10.61 -16.04 -7.99
N LEU A 139 10.23 -16.47 -9.20
CA LEU A 139 11.16 -17.11 -10.15
C LEU A 139 12.31 -16.18 -10.55
N PHE A 140 12.02 -14.91 -10.77
CA PHE A 140 13.05 -13.92 -11.07
C PHE A 140 14.03 -13.73 -9.92
N ILE A 141 13.53 -13.59 -8.68
CA ILE A 141 14.39 -13.41 -7.51
C ILE A 141 15.25 -14.66 -7.30
N ASP A 142 14.66 -15.84 -7.41
CA ASP A 142 15.42 -17.09 -7.30
C ASP A 142 16.53 -17.18 -8.36
N ASP A 143 16.19 -16.87 -9.62
CA ASP A 143 17.14 -16.94 -10.73
C ASP A 143 18.34 -16.00 -10.57
N ILE A 144 18.11 -14.75 -10.15
CA ILE A 144 19.22 -13.76 -10.02
C ILE A 144 20.19 -14.10 -8.89
N TYR A 145 19.75 -14.79 -7.86
CA TYR A 145 20.60 -15.25 -6.76
C TYR A 145 21.24 -16.63 -6.99
N ASN A 146 20.76 -17.38 -7.95
CA ASN A 146 21.25 -18.75 -8.25
C ASN A 146 21.80 -18.87 -9.69
N ASP A 147 20.93 -19.24 -10.64
CA ASP A 147 21.36 -19.61 -12.00
C ASP A 147 21.70 -18.39 -12.89
N GLN A 148 21.11 -17.24 -12.65
CA GLN A 148 21.23 -15.99 -13.41
C GLN A 148 20.90 -16.14 -14.90
N LYS A 149 19.92 -16.99 -15.25
CA LYS A 149 19.53 -17.27 -16.64
C LYS A 149 18.99 -16.03 -17.34
N CYS A 150 18.07 -15.29 -16.70
CA CYS A 150 17.49 -14.08 -17.28
C CYS A 150 18.54 -12.99 -17.56
N LEU A 151 19.63 -12.93 -16.76
CA LEU A 151 20.75 -12.03 -16.97
C LEU A 151 21.63 -12.50 -18.13
N LYS A 152 21.90 -13.79 -18.24
CA LYS A 152 22.70 -14.38 -19.34
C LYS A 152 21.97 -14.27 -20.67
N ASP A 153 20.66 -14.43 -20.67
CA ASP A 153 19.78 -14.34 -21.84
C ASP A 153 19.41 -12.89 -22.20
N ASN A 154 19.92 -11.90 -21.46
CA ASN A 154 19.66 -10.46 -21.66
C ASN A 154 18.17 -10.08 -21.64
N ILE A 155 17.35 -10.79 -20.82
CA ILE A 155 15.94 -10.44 -20.61
C ILE A 155 15.83 -9.14 -19.81
N ILE A 156 16.72 -8.96 -18.84
CA ILE A 156 16.93 -7.74 -18.07
C ILE A 156 18.44 -7.44 -17.99
N PRO A 157 18.88 -6.18 -18.11
CA PRO A 157 20.30 -5.83 -18.03
C PRO A 157 20.93 -6.25 -16.70
N ARG A 158 22.06 -6.95 -16.77
CA ARG A 158 22.79 -7.44 -15.60
C ARG A 158 23.15 -6.31 -14.64
N ASP A 159 23.71 -5.22 -15.16
CA ASP A 159 24.18 -4.09 -14.36
C ASP A 159 23.01 -3.38 -13.65
N LEU A 160 21.82 -3.35 -14.26
CA LEU A 160 20.62 -2.80 -13.67
C LEU A 160 20.22 -3.56 -12.40
N VAL A 161 20.29 -4.90 -12.44
CA VAL A 161 19.92 -5.76 -11.30
C VAL A 161 21.02 -5.71 -10.22
N LEU A 162 22.28 -5.87 -10.58
CA LEU A 162 23.37 -5.94 -9.60
C LEU A 162 23.68 -4.61 -8.92
N SER A 163 23.27 -3.48 -9.52
CA SER A 163 23.37 -2.14 -8.92
C SER A 163 22.14 -1.72 -8.13
N CYS A 164 21.11 -2.56 -8.07
CA CYS A 164 19.91 -2.32 -7.27
C CYS A 164 20.27 -2.33 -5.78
N ALA A 165 19.79 -1.35 -5.01
CA ALA A 165 19.99 -1.30 -3.56
C ALA A 165 19.39 -2.52 -2.83
N GLY A 166 18.32 -3.12 -3.39
CA GLY A 166 17.70 -4.34 -2.87
C GLY A 166 18.41 -5.64 -3.25
N TYR A 167 19.46 -5.61 -4.11
CA TYR A 167 20.25 -6.79 -4.43
C TYR A 167 21.33 -7.01 -3.36
N LEU A 168 21.23 -8.12 -2.65
CA LEU A 168 22.14 -8.49 -1.56
C LEU A 168 23.07 -9.62 -2.00
N LYS A 169 24.35 -9.32 -2.20
CA LYS A 169 25.36 -10.34 -2.58
C LYS A 169 25.46 -11.48 -1.57
N GLU A 170 25.14 -11.22 -0.32
CA GLU A 170 25.10 -12.17 0.79
C GLU A 170 24.04 -13.27 0.61
N CYS A 171 23.05 -13.02 -0.26
CA CYS A 171 21.98 -13.97 -0.57
C CYS A 171 22.29 -14.84 -1.78
N VAL A 172 23.44 -14.71 -2.43
CA VAL A 172 23.83 -15.54 -3.56
C VAL A 172 23.98 -17.01 -3.12
N GLY A 173 23.27 -17.92 -3.82
CA GLY A 173 23.22 -19.34 -3.48
C GLY A 173 22.19 -19.71 -2.40
N LEU A 174 21.45 -18.73 -1.85
CA LEU A 174 20.39 -18.96 -0.89
C LEU A 174 19.20 -19.67 -1.54
N LYS A 175 18.59 -20.61 -0.80
CA LYS A 175 17.34 -21.27 -1.15
C LYS A 175 16.36 -21.14 0.00
N PRO A 176 15.42 -20.17 -0.05
CA PRO A 176 14.39 -20.03 0.96
C PRO A 176 13.47 -21.25 1.04
N PRO A 177 12.73 -21.46 2.14
CA PRO A 177 11.73 -22.52 2.23
C PRO A 177 10.76 -22.49 1.05
N ALA A 178 10.41 -23.67 0.53
CA ALA A 178 9.57 -23.85 -0.66
C ALA A 178 10.07 -23.13 -1.94
N ASN A 179 11.31 -22.62 -1.98
CA ASN A 179 11.87 -21.74 -3.01
C ASN A 179 11.05 -20.46 -3.24
N VAL A 180 10.37 -19.98 -2.21
CA VAL A 180 9.58 -18.73 -2.25
C VAL A 180 10.32 -17.64 -1.47
N TRP A 181 10.70 -16.56 -2.15
CA TRP A 181 11.41 -15.43 -1.59
C TRP A 181 10.46 -14.39 -0.95
N SER A 182 9.33 -14.19 -1.60
CA SER A 182 8.29 -13.30 -1.09
C SER A 182 6.98 -14.06 -0.93
N HIS A 183 6.66 -14.39 0.30
CA HIS A 183 5.43 -15.05 0.71
C HIS A 183 4.27 -14.05 0.87
N ILE A 184 4.58 -12.79 1.14
CA ILE A 184 3.61 -11.72 1.38
C ILE A 184 3.94 -10.58 0.43
N SER A 185 3.01 -10.23 -0.44
CA SER A 185 3.17 -9.10 -1.35
C SER A 185 1.97 -8.16 -1.34
N GLY A 186 2.25 -6.88 -1.64
CA GLY A 186 1.26 -5.85 -1.85
C GLY A 186 1.58 -5.11 -3.15
N THR A 187 0.80 -5.33 -4.20
CA THR A 187 0.99 -4.69 -5.49
C THR A 187 0.11 -3.44 -5.57
N ASP A 188 0.69 -2.28 -5.84
CA ASP A 188 -0.08 -1.06 -6.01
C ASP A 188 -0.63 -0.98 -7.42
N LEU A 189 -1.94 -0.81 -7.52
CA LEU A 189 -2.69 -0.76 -8.77
C LEU A 189 -3.42 0.56 -8.91
N ILE A 190 -3.53 1.02 -10.14
CA ILE A 190 -4.43 2.11 -10.51
C ILE A 190 -5.42 1.63 -11.56
N ARG A 191 -6.57 2.30 -11.65
CA ARG A 191 -7.50 2.11 -12.76
C ARG A 191 -7.43 3.33 -13.67
N GLY A 192 -7.09 3.11 -14.95
CA GLY A 192 -6.96 4.17 -15.94
C GLY A 192 -8.31 4.63 -16.52
N ASP A 193 -8.28 5.66 -17.37
CA ASP A 193 -9.48 6.20 -18.05
C ASP A 193 -10.16 5.17 -18.95
N ASP A 194 -9.43 4.17 -19.44
CA ASP A 194 -9.95 3.05 -20.21
C ASP A 194 -10.64 1.96 -19.36
N GLY A 195 -10.73 2.18 -18.05
CA GLY A 195 -11.34 1.27 -17.10
C GLY A 195 -10.51 0.03 -16.77
N LYS A 196 -9.28 -0.10 -17.29
CA LYS A 196 -8.39 -1.22 -16.99
C LYS A 196 -7.52 -0.93 -15.76
N PHE A 197 -7.14 -2.00 -15.08
CA PHE A 197 -6.14 -1.92 -14.02
C PHE A 197 -4.73 -1.98 -14.59
N TYR A 198 -3.85 -1.18 -14.01
CA TYR A 198 -2.42 -1.12 -14.30
C TYR A 198 -1.63 -1.29 -13.01
N VAL A 199 -0.52 -2.01 -13.06
CA VAL A 199 0.41 -2.07 -11.94
C VAL A 199 1.20 -0.76 -11.89
N LEU A 200 1.29 -0.15 -10.71
CA LEU A 200 2.08 1.04 -10.43
C LEU A 200 3.44 0.69 -9.84
N GLU A 201 3.45 -0.23 -8.87
CA GLU A 201 4.66 -0.76 -8.23
C GLU A 201 4.36 -2.08 -7.53
N ASP A 202 5.42 -2.86 -7.26
CA ASP A 202 5.37 -4.07 -6.45
C ASP A 202 6.07 -3.82 -5.11
N ASN A 203 5.51 -4.38 -4.04
CA ASN A 203 6.08 -4.35 -2.70
C ASN A 203 6.23 -5.79 -2.20
N LEU A 204 7.45 -6.32 -2.22
CA LEU A 204 7.77 -7.70 -1.86
C LEU A 204 8.64 -7.82 -0.61
N ARG A 205 9.33 -6.76 -0.22
CA ARG A 205 10.21 -6.77 0.95
C ARG A 205 9.41 -6.78 2.25
N CYS A 206 8.69 -5.69 2.55
CA CYS A 206 7.89 -5.51 3.76
C CYS A 206 6.58 -4.77 3.44
N PRO A 207 5.62 -5.39 2.69
CA PRO A 207 4.36 -4.73 2.35
C PRO A 207 3.58 -4.39 3.62
N SER A 208 2.93 -3.21 3.63
CA SER A 208 2.14 -2.70 4.74
C SER A 208 0.75 -2.27 4.29
N GLY A 209 -0.18 -2.17 5.26
CA GLY A 209 -1.51 -1.63 5.07
C GLY A 209 -2.65 -2.63 5.20
N VAL A 210 -2.37 -3.92 5.36
CA VAL A 210 -3.41 -4.96 5.46
C VAL A 210 -4.24 -4.84 6.73
N SER A 211 -3.64 -4.43 7.85
CA SER A 211 -4.37 -4.19 9.10
C SER A 211 -5.42 -3.10 8.95
N TYR A 212 -5.09 -2.03 8.20
CA TYR A 212 -6.04 -0.97 7.91
C TYR A 212 -7.19 -1.46 7.02
N MET A 213 -6.92 -2.34 6.05
CA MET A 213 -7.96 -2.97 5.24
C MET A 213 -8.91 -3.79 6.11
N LEU A 214 -8.39 -4.61 7.04
CA LEU A 214 -9.16 -5.47 7.92
C LEU A 214 -10.03 -4.65 8.87
N GLU A 215 -9.45 -3.66 9.53
CA GLU A 215 -10.18 -2.79 10.46
C GLU A 215 -11.17 -1.87 9.74
N ASN A 216 -10.84 -1.33 8.58
CA ASN A 216 -11.77 -0.57 7.76
C ASN A 216 -13.01 -1.41 7.42
N ARG A 217 -12.82 -2.70 7.09
CA ARG A 217 -13.90 -3.66 6.84
C ARG A 217 -14.80 -3.82 8.07
N GLU A 218 -14.22 -4.03 9.25
CA GLU A 218 -14.98 -4.21 10.49
C GLU A 218 -15.76 -2.94 10.88
N ILE A 219 -15.16 -1.76 10.69
CA ILE A 219 -15.83 -0.49 10.95
C ILE A 219 -17.00 -0.28 9.99
N LEU A 220 -16.79 -0.48 8.68
CA LEU A 220 -17.87 -0.27 7.70
C LEU A 220 -18.96 -1.34 7.78
N LYS A 221 -18.64 -2.56 8.17
CA LYS A 221 -19.62 -3.60 8.46
C LYS A 221 -20.58 -3.18 9.60
N ARG A 222 -20.05 -2.53 10.63
CA ARG A 222 -20.87 -1.95 11.74
C ARG A 222 -21.63 -0.69 11.27
N THR A 223 -21.08 0.08 10.35
CA THR A 223 -21.71 1.31 9.83
C THR A 223 -22.87 0.99 8.88
N PHE A 224 -22.73 -0.03 8.03
CA PHE A 224 -23.71 -0.43 7.02
C PHE A 224 -24.04 -1.93 7.03
N PRO A 225 -24.46 -2.53 8.16
CA PRO A 225 -24.62 -3.99 8.28
C PRO A 225 -25.59 -4.56 7.23
N GLU A 226 -26.72 -3.87 6.99
CA GLU A 226 -27.73 -4.26 6.00
C GLU A 226 -27.17 -4.29 4.56
N MET A 227 -26.21 -3.40 4.23
CA MET A 227 -25.62 -3.37 2.89
C MET A 227 -24.65 -4.53 2.68
N PHE A 228 -23.90 -4.92 3.70
CA PHE A 228 -23.03 -6.09 3.63
C PHE A 228 -23.79 -7.36 3.30
N GLU A 229 -24.92 -7.57 3.97
CA GLU A 229 -25.76 -8.74 3.75
C GLU A 229 -26.38 -8.72 2.33
N LYS A 230 -26.96 -7.58 1.92
CA LYS A 230 -27.65 -7.46 0.63
C LYS A 230 -26.71 -7.51 -0.56
N LEU A 231 -25.51 -6.94 -0.44
CA LEU A 231 -24.52 -6.91 -1.49
C LEU A 231 -23.66 -8.17 -1.52
N LYS A 232 -23.78 -9.06 -0.52
CA LYS A 232 -22.97 -10.28 -0.41
C LYS A 232 -21.47 -9.98 -0.57
N VAL A 233 -20.97 -9.07 0.27
CA VAL A 233 -19.57 -8.68 0.23
C VAL A 233 -18.68 -9.84 0.68
N ARG A 234 -17.70 -10.21 -0.14
CA ARG A 234 -16.76 -11.31 0.17
C ARG A 234 -16.00 -11.03 1.47
N PRO A 235 -15.79 -12.04 2.33
CA PRO A 235 -15.11 -11.87 3.61
C PRO A 235 -13.60 -11.68 3.42
N VAL A 236 -12.98 -10.93 4.34
CA VAL A 236 -11.52 -10.71 4.42
C VAL A 236 -10.93 -11.08 5.77
N HIS A 237 -11.77 -11.43 6.75
CA HIS A 237 -11.37 -11.63 8.15
C HIS A 237 -10.45 -12.84 8.36
N ASP A 238 -10.43 -13.79 7.43
CA ASP A 238 -9.56 -14.98 7.51
C ASP A 238 -8.10 -14.70 7.15
N TYR A 239 -7.75 -13.46 6.75
CA TYR A 239 -6.38 -13.12 6.35
C TYR A 239 -5.34 -13.53 7.39
N SER A 240 -5.56 -13.18 8.65
CA SER A 240 -4.60 -13.47 9.72
C SER A 240 -4.44 -14.97 9.98
N HIS A 241 -5.51 -15.76 9.80
CA HIS A 241 -5.44 -17.22 9.84
C HIS A 241 -4.64 -17.77 8.66
N TYR A 242 -4.92 -17.31 7.44
CA TYR A 242 -4.15 -17.74 6.26
C TYR A 242 -2.68 -17.35 6.37
N LEU A 243 -2.38 -16.17 6.93
CA LEU A 243 -1.01 -15.74 7.16
C LEU A 243 -0.32 -16.66 8.19
N ARG A 244 -0.99 -16.98 9.30
CA ARG A 244 -0.47 -17.92 10.31
C ARG A 244 -0.23 -19.30 9.71
N ASP A 245 -1.24 -19.88 9.05
CA ASP A 245 -1.14 -21.22 8.43
C ASP A 245 0.02 -21.28 7.42
N MET A 246 0.17 -20.21 6.64
CA MET A 246 1.27 -20.09 5.69
C MET A 246 2.62 -20.08 6.42
N LEU A 247 2.80 -19.28 7.46
CA LEU A 247 4.04 -19.20 8.24
C LEU A 247 4.36 -20.52 8.92
N GLU A 248 3.39 -21.19 9.54
CA GLU A 248 3.56 -22.50 10.17
C GLU A 248 3.96 -23.58 9.15
N SER A 249 3.47 -23.48 7.92
CA SER A 249 3.80 -24.46 6.86
C SER A 249 5.23 -24.38 6.33
N LEU A 250 6.02 -23.38 6.75
CA LEU A 250 7.41 -23.20 6.29
C LEU A 250 8.45 -23.91 7.16
N THR A 251 8.02 -24.62 8.19
CA THR A 251 8.86 -25.43 9.09
C THR A 251 8.23 -26.78 9.34
N ASP A 252 9.03 -27.75 9.71
CA ASP A 252 8.58 -29.12 10.09
C ASP A 252 8.22 -29.22 11.57
N GLU A 253 8.38 -28.14 12.36
CA GLU A 253 8.00 -28.12 13.78
C GLU A 253 6.48 -28.20 13.93
N GLU A 254 5.97 -29.12 14.76
CA GLU A 254 4.53 -29.30 14.98
C GLU A 254 3.86 -28.07 15.63
N LYS A 255 4.60 -27.36 16.47
CA LYS A 255 4.14 -26.16 17.19
C LYS A 255 5.20 -25.08 17.14
N PRO A 256 5.40 -24.45 15.97
CA PRO A 256 6.47 -23.50 15.81
C PRO A 256 6.22 -22.22 16.61
N THR A 257 7.27 -21.67 17.19
CA THR A 257 7.24 -20.34 17.77
C THR A 257 7.34 -19.29 16.67
N LEU A 258 6.23 -18.57 16.45
CA LEU A 258 6.13 -17.49 15.49
C LEU A 258 6.40 -16.13 16.14
N VAL A 259 7.27 -15.34 15.55
CA VAL A 259 7.60 -13.99 16.00
C VAL A 259 7.35 -12.97 14.90
N VAL A 260 6.66 -11.88 15.20
CA VAL A 260 6.65 -10.67 14.39
C VAL A 260 7.80 -9.77 14.87
N LEU A 261 8.85 -9.65 14.06
CA LEU A 261 10.00 -8.82 14.37
C LEU A 261 9.74 -7.37 13.94
N THR A 262 9.57 -6.49 14.92
CA THR A 262 9.28 -5.07 14.70
C THR A 262 10.51 -4.19 14.99
N PRO A 263 10.70 -3.07 14.26
CA PRO A 263 11.68 -2.05 14.63
C PRO A 263 11.24 -1.18 15.82
N GLY A 264 10.04 -1.43 16.37
CA GLY A 264 9.52 -0.75 17.56
C GLY A 264 8.53 0.37 17.27
N ILE A 265 8.11 1.04 18.34
CA ILE A 265 6.98 2.01 18.36
C ILE A 265 7.17 3.25 17.48
N TYR A 266 8.39 3.55 17.09
CA TYR A 266 8.68 4.69 16.21
C TYR A 266 8.46 4.36 14.73
N ASN A 267 8.21 3.11 14.36
CA ASN A 267 7.91 2.75 12.98
C ASN A 267 6.50 3.20 12.58
N SER A 268 6.35 3.75 11.37
CA SER A 268 5.07 4.24 10.86
C SER A 268 3.97 3.18 10.87
N ALA A 269 4.33 1.91 10.66
CA ALA A 269 3.41 0.78 10.60
C ALA A 269 3.36 -0.04 11.92
N TYR A 270 3.81 0.51 13.06
CA TYR A 270 3.84 -0.25 14.32
C TYR A 270 2.46 -0.77 14.73
N PHE A 271 1.39 0.00 14.50
CA PHE A 271 0.01 -0.48 14.68
C PHE A 271 -0.21 -1.82 13.96
N GLU A 272 0.19 -1.91 12.69
CA GLU A 272 0.04 -3.14 11.89
C GLU A 272 0.84 -4.31 12.47
N HIS A 273 2.06 -4.05 12.95
CA HIS A 273 2.91 -5.09 13.51
C HIS A 273 2.26 -5.71 14.75
N ALA A 274 1.78 -4.86 15.68
CA ALA A 274 1.09 -5.28 16.88
C ALA A 274 -0.25 -5.97 16.59
N TYR A 275 -1.03 -5.40 15.65
CA TYR A 275 -2.30 -5.95 15.21
C TYR A 275 -2.14 -7.37 14.64
N LEU A 276 -1.23 -7.56 13.70
CA LEU A 276 -1.01 -8.87 13.07
C LEU A 276 -0.47 -9.90 14.06
N ALA A 277 0.47 -9.52 14.94
CA ALA A 277 0.95 -10.40 15.99
C ALA A 277 -0.21 -10.88 16.88
N GLN A 278 -1.05 -9.97 17.32
CA GLN A 278 -2.23 -10.29 18.14
C GLN A 278 -3.23 -11.18 17.41
N GLN A 279 -3.57 -10.86 16.15
CA GLN A 279 -4.56 -11.62 15.37
C GLN A 279 -4.08 -13.04 15.01
N MET A 280 -2.78 -13.22 14.82
CA MET A 280 -2.17 -14.53 14.58
C MET A 280 -1.92 -15.31 15.87
N GLY A 281 -1.92 -14.66 17.04
CA GLY A 281 -1.42 -15.24 18.27
C GLY A 281 0.09 -15.55 18.19
N ALA A 282 0.84 -14.67 17.49
CA ALA A 282 2.29 -14.70 17.41
C ALA A 282 2.90 -13.72 18.41
N GLU A 283 4.16 -13.95 18.78
CA GLU A 283 4.88 -13.04 19.66
C GLU A 283 5.33 -11.77 18.91
N LEU A 284 5.21 -10.60 19.54
CA LEU A 284 5.76 -9.34 19.03
C LEU A 284 7.08 -9.06 19.70
N ALA A 285 8.17 -8.99 18.93
CA ALA A 285 9.51 -8.77 19.49
C ALA A 285 10.28 -7.69 18.71
N GLU A 286 11.12 -6.94 19.41
CA GLU A 286 12.16 -6.10 18.83
C GLU A 286 13.49 -6.89 18.74
N GLY A 287 14.45 -6.43 17.93
CA GLY A 287 15.74 -7.13 17.78
C GLY A 287 16.49 -7.35 19.09
N ARG A 288 16.32 -6.46 20.07
CA ARG A 288 16.90 -6.57 21.41
C ARG A 288 16.29 -7.70 22.27
N ASP A 289 15.09 -8.16 21.95
CA ASP A 289 14.40 -9.23 22.66
C ASP A 289 14.83 -10.61 22.15
N LEU A 290 15.53 -10.64 21.01
CA LEU A 290 16.08 -11.85 20.42
C LEU A 290 17.56 -12.01 20.78
N VAL A 291 18.05 -13.24 20.71
CA VAL A 291 19.47 -13.59 20.84
C VAL A 291 19.78 -14.82 20.01
N VAL A 292 20.93 -14.82 19.35
CA VAL A 292 21.46 -16.01 18.66
C VAL A 292 22.45 -16.73 19.56
N LYS A 293 22.19 -18.00 19.85
CA LYS A 293 23.05 -18.86 20.65
C LYS A 293 23.21 -20.19 19.94
N ASP A 294 24.46 -20.64 19.78
CA ASP A 294 24.83 -21.90 19.13
C ASP A 294 24.23 -22.06 17.70
N GLY A 295 24.00 -20.90 17.03
CA GLY A 295 23.41 -20.83 15.69
C GLY A 295 21.89 -20.91 15.62
N PHE A 296 21.19 -20.95 16.75
CA PHE A 296 19.73 -20.89 16.85
C PHE A 296 19.27 -19.56 17.40
N VAL A 297 18.08 -19.14 17.00
CA VAL A 297 17.45 -17.89 17.48
C VAL A 297 16.57 -18.20 18.68
N TYR A 298 16.70 -17.38 19.70
CA TYR A 298 15.87 -17.46 20.91
C TYR A 298 15.27 -16.10 21.23
N MET A 299 14.03 -16.11 21.70
CA MET A 299 13.38 -14.97 22.32
C MET A 299 13.61 -15.01 23.84
N LYS A 300 13.93 -13.87 24.43
CA LYS A 300 14.08 -13.69 25.88
C LYS A 300 12.69 -13.57 26.51
N THR A 301 12.36 -14.47 27.42
CA THR A 301 11.10 -14.47 28.16
C THR A 301 11.36 -14.46 29.66
N THR A 302 10.33 -14.22 30.45
CA THR A 302 10.41 -14.31 31.94
C THR A 302 10.76 -15.70 32.45
N ASN A 303 10.53 -16.73 31.60
CA ASN A 303 10.82 -18.13 31.92
C ASN A 303 12.15 -18.64 31.31
N GLY A 304 12.96 -17.74 30.74
CA GLY A 304 14.22 -18.07 30.09
C GLY A 304 14.18 -17.85 28.55
N LEU A 305 15.00 -18.61 27.85
CA LEU A 305 15.11 -18.53 26.40
C LEU A 305 14.13 -19.50 25.71
N GLN A 306 13.30 -18.97 24.82
CA GLN A 306 12.39 -19.75 24.00
C GLN A 306 12.90 -19.76 22.55
N LYS A 307 13.09 -20.96 21.96
CA LYS A 307 13.51 -21.11 20.57
C LYS A 307 12.48 -20.45 19.64
N VAL A 308 12.96 -19.73 18.61
CA VAL A 308 12.14 -19.12 17.57
C VAL A 308 12.35 -19.87 16.26
N ASP A 309 11.26 -20.28 15.62
CA ASP A 309 11.29 -21.12 14.43
C ASP A 309 11.00 -20.31 13.15
N VAL A 310 10.05 -19.36 13.23
CA VAL A 310 9.67 -18.51 12.09
C VAL A 310 9.58 -17.05 12.56
N ILE A 311 10.20 -16.17 11.79
CA ILE A 311 10.15 -14.72 11.99
C ILE A 311 9.46 -14.06 10.79
N TYR A 312 8.27 -13.50 11.03
CA TYR A 312 7.68 -12.51 10.12
C TYR A 312 8.32 -11.15 10.40
N ARG A 313 9.29 -10.78 9.56
CA ARG A 313 10.05 -9.56 9.77
C ARG A 313 9.35 -8.31 9.24
N ARG A 314 9.41 -7.25 10.03
CA ARG A 314 9.00 -5.90 9.66
C ARG A 314 10.18 -4.93 9.72
N VAL A 315 11.38 -5.49 9.83
CA VAL A 315 12.67 -4.80 9.78
C VAL A 315 13.24 -4.95 8.38
N ASP A 316 13.69 -3.85 7.77
CA ASP A 316 14.31 -3.85 6.45
C ASP A 316 15.64 -4.59 6.44
N ASP A 317 16.04 -5.08 5.26
CA ASP A 317 17.21 -5.94 5.08
C ASP A 317 18.49 -5.35 5.70
N GLU A 318 18.75 -4.07 5.44
CA GLU A 318 19.95 -3.39 5.93
C GLU A 318 20.08 -3.34 7.46
N PHE A 319 18.93 -3.39 8.18
CA PHE A 319 18.91 -3.32 9.63
C PHE A 319 18.79 -4.68 10.33
N LEU A 320 18.64 -5.78 9.57
CA LEU A 320 18.27 -7.09 10.08
C LEU A 320 19.37 -7.74 10.95
N ASP A 321 20.63 -7.63 10.52
CA ASP A 321 21.78 -8.20 11.24
C ASP A 321 22.99 -7.26 11.16
N PRO A 322 23.40 -6.65 12.29
CA PRO A 322 24.53 -5.71 12.30
C PRO A 322 25.89 -6.38 12.00
N LEU A 323 26.01 -7.71 12.08
CA LEU A 323 27.24 -8.41 11.74
C LEU A 323 27.41 -8.60 10.23
N VAL A 324 26.34 -8.42 9.43
CA VAL A 324 26.35 -8.71 7.99
C VAL A 324 26.05 -7.47 7.17
N PHE A 325 25.07 -6.67 7.56
CA PHE A 325 24.57 -5.52 6.81
C PHE A 325 25.07 -4.20 7.41
N ASN A 326 24.20 -3.46 8.08
CA ASN A 326 24.59 -2.19 8.69
C ASN A 326 25.09 -2.40 10.14
N LYS A 327 26.39 -2.27 10.35
CA LYS A 327 27.07 -2.45 11.65
C LYS A 327 26.53 -1.54 12.77
N ASP A 328 25.92 -0.42 12.41
CA ASP A 328 25.38 0.57 13.34
C ASP A 328 23.89 0.33 13.64
N SER A 329 23.30 -0.75 13.09
CA SER A 329 21.90 -1.09 13.33
C SER A 329 21.66 -1.52 14.77
N LEU A 330 20.68 -0.87 15.41
CA LEU A 330 20.13 -1.25 16.71
C LEU A 330 18.77 -1.97 16.60
N LEU A 331 18.25 -2.16 15.38
CA LEU A 331 16.91 -2.69 15.12
C LEU A 331 16.90 -4.20 14.90
N GLY A 332 18.03 -4.75 14.48
CA GLY A 332 18.19 -6.16 14.17
C GLY A 332 18.81 -6.96 15.29
N THR A 333 19.10 -8.24 15.03
CA THR A 333 19.68 -9.18 15.98
C THR A 333 21.01 -9.69 15.45
N PRO A 334 22.15 -9.50 16.18
CA PRO A 334 23.44 -9.99 15.75
C PRO A 334 23.44 -11.50 15.54
N GLY A 335 23.89 -11.97 14.35
CA GLY A 335 23.98 -13.36 13.97
C GLY A 335 22.69 -13.97 13.42
N LEU A 336 21.61 -13.19 13.31
CA LEU A 336 20.31 -13.67 12.81
C LEU A 336 20.43 -14.20 11.38
N PHE A 337 21.11 -13.48 10.49
CA PHE A 337 21.30 -13.91 9.11
C PHE A 337 22.13 -15.22 9.02
N GLY A 338 23.13 -15.37 9.90
CA GLY A 338 23.89 -16.60 10.00
C GLY A 338 23.07 -17.81 10.45
N ALA A 339 22.10 -17.62 11.37
CA ALA A 339 21.14 -18.65 11.77
C ALA A 339 20.20 -19.03 10.62
N TYR A 340 19.73 -18.02 9.87
CA TYR A 340 18.90 -18.22 8.68
C TYR A 340 19.61 -19.00 7.58
N LEU A 341 20.87 -18.66 7.25
CA LEU A 341 21.66 -19.40 6.25
C LEU A 341 21.86 -20.89 6.63
N LYS A 342 21.85 -21.22 7.93
CA LYS A 342 21.94 -22.60 8.41
C LYS A 342 20.60 -23.34 8.40
N GLY A 343 19.50 -22.67 8.05
CA GLY A 343 18.16 -23.23 8.11
C GLY A 343 17.60 -23.40 9.53
N ASN A 344 18.20 -22.73 10.54
CA ASN A 344 17.80 -22.86 11.94
C ASN A 344 16.67 -21.89 12.34
N VAL A 345 16.27 -21.00 11.44
CA VAL A 345 15.12 -20.09 11.54
C VAL A 345 14.64 -19.74 10.15
N VAL A 346 13.34 -19.54 9.99
CA VAL A 346 12.75 -19.04 8.75
C VAL A 346 12.55 -17.54 8.86
N LEU A 347 12.92 -16.79 7.82
CA LEU A 347 12.66 -15.36 7.70
C LEU A 347 11.66 -15.09 6.56
N VAL A 348 10.59 -14.35 6.83
CA VAL A 348 9.53 -14.03 5.88
C VAL A 348 9.32 -12.50 5.83
N ASN A 349 9.40 -11.84 4.66
CA ASN A 349 9.91 -12.34 3.39
C ASN A 349 11.43 -12.52 3.48
N ALA A 350 11.98 -13.35 2.59
CA ALA A 350 13.41 -13.62 2.58
C ALA A 350 14.22 -12.33 2.36
N PRO A 351 15.39 -12.18 3.03
CA PRO A 351 16.32 -11.09 2.71
C PRO A 351 16.72 -11.11 1.23
N GLY A 352 16.82 -9.94 0.61
CA GLY A 352 17.08 -9.80 -0.82
C GLY A 352 15.86 -9.80 -1.73
N ALA A 353 14.65 -10.10 -1.21
CA ALA A 353 13.41 -9.96 -1.98
C ALA A 353 13.15 -8.53 -2.47
N GLY A 354 13.72 -7.54 -1.78
CA GLY A 354 13.60 -6.12 -2.12
C GLY A 354 14.17 -5.69 -3.47
N VAL A 355 14.92 -6.55 -4.16
CA VAL A 355 15.34 -6.30 -5.53
C VAL A 355 14.16 -6.12 -6.49
N ALA A 356 13.04 -6.79 -6.22
CA ALA A 356 11.84 -6.69 -7.02
C ALA A 356 10.98 -5.44 -6.71
N ASP A 357 11.28 -4.72 -5.63
CA ASP A 357 10.66 -3.42 -5.30
C ASP A 357 11.26 -2.27 -6.12
N ASP A 358 12.42 -2.48 -6.79
CA ASP A 358 13.11 -1.47 -7.61
C ASP A 358 12.27 -1.12 -8.84
N LYS A 359 11.97 0.18 -9.01
CA LYS A 359 11.09 0.66 -10.08
C LYS A 359 11.69 0.53 -11.49
N ALA A 360 13.01 0.38 -11.62
CA ALA A 360 13.62 0.06 -12.90
C ALA A 360 13.50 -1.43 -13.22
N VAL A 361 13.61 -2.31 -12.21
CA VAL A 361 13.32 -3.75 -12.34
C VAL A 361 11.84 -3.97 -12.68
N TYR A 362 10.94 -3.26 -12.02
CA TYR A 362 9.51 -3.29 -12.31
C TYR A 362 9.19 -3.13 -13.80
N ALA A 363 9.90 -2.28 -14.53
CA ALA A 363 9.64 -2.06 -15.97
C ALA A 363 9.85 -3.33 -16.83
N TYR A 364 10.63 -4.28 -16.35
CA TYR A 364 10.92 -5.54 -17.04
C TYR A 364 9.96 -6.68 -16.68
N ILE A 365 9.09 -6.53 -15.67
CA ILE A 365 8.23 -7.62 -15.19
C ILE A 365 7.37 -8.26 -16.30
N PRO A 366 6.77 -7.54 -17.25
CA PRO A 366 6.05 -8.18 -18.35
C PRO A 366 6.93 -9.10 -19.22
N ARG A 367 8.20 -8.73 -19.43
CA ARG A 367 9.18 -9.58 -20.14
C ARG A 367 9.58 -10.81 -19.30
N LEU A 368 9.70 -10.64 -17.99
CA LEU A 368 10.01 -11.73 -17.06
C LEU A 368 8.84 -12.71 -16.96
N ILE A 369 7.59 -12.24 -16.94
CA ILE A 369 6.39 -13.10 -17.02
C ILE A 369 6.45 -13.93 -18.30
N LYS A 370 6.72 -13.31 -19.44
CA LYS A 370 6.84 -14.02 -20.73
C LYS A 370 7.97 -15.04 -20.70
N TYR A 371 9.11 -14.69 -20.13
CA TYR A 371 10.30 -15.54 -20.06
C TYR A 371 10.07 -16.78 -19.17
N TYR A 372 9.59 -16.58 -17.94
CA TYR A 372 9.45 -17.69 -16.99
C TYR A 372 8.19 -18.52 -17.17
N LEU A 373 7.07 -17.90 -17.56
CA LEU A 373 5.77 -18.55 -17.65
C LEU A 373 5.34 -18.84 -19.10
N GLY A 374 5.98 -18.25 -20.10
CA GLY A 374 5.54 -18.34 -21.50
C GLY A 374 4.26 -17.56 -21.81
N GLU A 375 3.78 -16.76 -20.88
CA GLU A 375 2.49 -16.07 -20.93
C GLU A 375 2.65 -14.55 -21.13
N GLU A 376 1.62 -13.90 -21.65
CA GLU A 376 1.56 -12.44 -21.62
C GLU A 376 1.06 -11.95 -20.25
N ALA A 377 1.50 -10.76 -19.83
CA ALA A 377 1.09 -10.18 -18.56
C ALA A 377 -0.43 -9.88 -18.57
N LEU A 378 -1.17 -10.49 -17.64
CA LEU A 378 -2.62 -10.30 -17.49
C LEU A 378 -2.98 -8.90 -16.99
N ILE A 379 -2.13 -8.30 -16.16
CA ILE A 379 -2.24 -6.91 -15.71
C ILE A 379 -1.06 -6.15 -16.30
N PRO A 380 -1.30 -5.15 -17.18
CA PRO A 380 -0.23 -4.38 -17.78
C PRO A 380 0.46 -3.48 -16.75
N ASN A 381 1.74 -3.21 -16.97
CA ASN A 381 2.44 -2.14 -16.28
C ASN A 381 2.09 -0.79 -16.88
N ILE A 382 2.25 0.28 -16.09
CA ILE A 382 2.34 1.63 -16.63
C ILE A 382 3.60 1.73 -17.47
N LYS A 383 3.51 2.40 -18.64
CA LYS A 383 4.68 2.69 -19.46
C LYS A 383 5.75 3.39 -18.62
N THR A 384 6.95 2.84 -18.61
CA THR A 384 8.04 3.34 -17.78
C THR A 384 9.28 3.55 -18.63
N TYR A 385 9.85 4.74 -18.55
CA TYR A 385 11.12 5.10 -19.13
C TYR A 385 12.22 4.92 -18.09
N ILE A 386 13.27 4.21 -18.44
CA ILE A 386 14.39 3.90 -17.53
C ILE A 386 15.54 4.83 -17.85
N CYS A 387 15.86 5.78 -16.96
CA CYS A 387 16.91 6.76 -17.23
C CYS A 387 18.32 6.15 -17.35
N ALA A 388 18.53 4.91 -16.92
CA ALA A 388 19.75 4.16 -17.21
C ALA A 388 19.93 3.84 -18.71
N GLU A 389 18.83 3.77 -19.48
CA GLU A 389 18.84 3.55 -20.93
C GLU A 389 18.97 4.88 -21.65
N LYS A 390 19.91 4.97 -22.62
CA LYS A 390 20.27 6.25 -23.27
C LYS A 390 19.08 6.94 -23.97
N ASP A 391 18.29 6.17 -24.70
CA ASP A 391 17.17 6.72 -25.48
C ASP A 391 16.04 7.18 -24.55
N ASP A 392 15.73 6.39 -23.51
CA ASP A 392 14.74 6.75 -22.50
C ASP A 392 15.19 7.99 -21.72
N CYS A 393 16.47 8.03 -21.30
CA CYS A 393 17.02 9.19 -20.60
C CYS A 393 16.90 10.47 -21.43
N LYS A 394 17.26 10.41 -22.70
CA LYS A 394 17.11 11.55 -23.61
C LYS A 394 15.65 12.01 -23.69
N TYR A 395 14.73 11.07 -23.90
CA TYR A 395 13.30 11.37 -23.94
C TYR A 395 12.81 12.03 -22.63
N VAL A 396 13.19 11.48 -21.48
CA VAL A 396 12.81 12.02 -20.16
C VAL A 396 13.31 13.44 -19.96
N LEU A 397 14.56 13.73 -20.34
CA LEU A 397 15.14 15.07 -20.21
C LEU A 397 14.46 16.10 -21.13
N GLU A 398 14.01 15.69 -22.32
CA GLU A 398 13.30 16.55 -23.27
C GLU A 398 11.82 16.79 -22.87
N HIS A 399 11.19 15.83 -22.13
CA HIS A 399 9.75 15.85 -21.80
C HIS A 399 9.49 15.89 -20.30
N ILE A 400 10.44 16.32 -19.49
CA ILE A 400 10.35 16.28 -18.02
C ILE A 400 9.11 17.02 -17.48
N ALA A 401 8.67 18.07 -18.17
CA ALA A 401 7.47 18.84 -17.82
C ALA A 401 6.14 18.05 -17.98
N GLU A 402 6.15 16.90 -18.68
CA GLU A 402 4.98 16.08 -18.97
C GLU A 402 4.96 14.78 -18.17
N LEU A 403 6.07 14.46 -17.49
CA LEU A 403 6.31 13.16 -16.86
C LEU A 403 6.31 13.24 -15.34
N VAL A 404 6.04 12.10 -14.71
CA VAL A 404 6.27 11.87 -13.28
C VAL A 404 7.60 11.13 -13.15
N VAL A 405 8.61 11.81 -12.58
CA VAL A 405 9.94 11.24 -12.34
C VAL A 405 10.01 10.72 -10.91
N LYS A 406 10.55 9.50 -10.74
CA LYS A 406 10.66 8.82 -9.46
C LYS A 406 12.05 8.24 -9.26
N GLN A 407 12.51 8.19 -8.00
CA GLN A 407 13.68 7.40 -7.65
C GLN A 407 13.34 5.91 -7.71
N THR A 408 14.29 5.07 -8.16
CA THR A 408 14.10 3.63 -8.33
C THR A 408 13.89 2.90 -7.02
N ASP A 409 14.55 3.35 -5.95
CA ASP A 409 14.52 2.83 -4.58
C ASP A 409 13.64 3.65 -3.63
N GLY A 410 13.07 4.78 -4.09
CA GLY A 410 12.23 5.65 -3.29
C GLY A 410 10.88 5.03 -2.92
N SER A 411 10.38 5.33 -1.72
CA SER A 411 9.08 4.90 -1.23
C SER A 411 8.26 6.08 -0.68
N GLY A 412 6.95 5.90 -0.47
CA GLY A 412 6.10 6.91 0.17
C GLY A 412 5.87 8.20 -0.63
N GLY A 413 6.29 8.25 -1.91
CA GLY A 413 6.18 9.45 -2.77
C GLY A 413 7.20 10.54 -2.47
N TYR A 414 8.22 10.26 -1.64
CA TYR A 414 9.35 11.17 -1.44
C TYR A 414 10.31 11.10 -2.64
N GLY A 415 10.96 12.24 -2.93
CA GLY A 415 11.93 12.32 -4.05
C GLY A 415 11.30 12.16 -5.45
N MET A 416 10.03 12.51 -5.60
CA MET A 416 9.26 12.43 -6.86
C MET A 416 9.04 13.83 -7.43
N LEU A 417 9.14 13.98 -8.75
CA LEU A 417 8.73 15.17 -9.49
C LEU A 417 7.46 14.88 -10.28
N ILE A 418 6.43 15.68 -10.07
CA ILE A 418 5.24 15.70 -10.94
C ILE A 418 5.43 16.85 -11.94
N GLY A 419 6.03 16.56 -13.10
CA GLY A 419 6.46 17.55 -14.08
C GLY A 419 5.41 18.61 -14.44
N PRO A 420 4.14 18.21 -14.73
CA PRO A 420 3.05 19.18 -15.03
C PRO A 420 2.72 20.15 -13.90
N HIS A 421 3.04 19.81 -12.65
CA HIS A 421 2.77 20.65 -11.47
C HIS A 421 4.01 21.33 -10.91
N ALA A 422 5.19 20.98 -11.43
CA ALA A 422 6.46 21.46 -10.93
C ALA A 422 6.85 22.82 -11.55
N THR A 423 7.55 23.63 -10.79
CA THR A 423 8.17 24.84 -11.28
C THR A 423 9.37 24.51 -12.20
N LYS A 424 9.77 25.47 -13.06
CA LYS A 424 10.96 25.30 -13.90
C LYS A 424 12.21 25.01 -13.09
N ALA A 425 12.39 25.66 -11.94
CA ALA A 425 13.53 25.43 -11.07
C ALA A 425 13.59 24.00 -10.54
N GLU A 426 12.46 23.43 -10.12
CA GLU A 426 12.36 22.03 -9.69
C GLU A 426 12.64 21.06 -10.85
N GLN A 427 12.12 21.35 -12.05
CA GLN A 427 12.41 20.55 -13.25
C GLN A 427 13.92 20.58 -13.59
N GLU A 428 14.56 21.76 -13.56
CA GLU A 428 16.00 21.91 -13.79
C GLU A 428 16.84 21.17 -12.74
N GLU A 429 16.44 21.22 -11.47
CA GLU A 429 17.08 20.46 -10.40
C GLU A 429 17.04 18.95 -10.68
N PHE A 430 15.87 18.43 -11.09
CA PHE A 430 15.74 17.01 -11.43
C PHE A 430 16.52 16.63 -12.70
N VAL A 431 16.60 17.50 -13.69
CA VAL A 431 17.48 17.30 -14.86
C VAL A 431 18.94 17.10 -14.42
N VAL A 432 19.44 17.89 -13.46
CA VAL A 432 20.78 17.73 -12.91
C VAL A 432 20.93 16.40 -12.17
N LYS A 433 19.96 16.06 -11.32
CA LYS A 433 19.95 14.79 -10.56
C LYS A 433 19.97 13.56 -11.48
N ILE A 434 19.13 13.56 -12.53
CA ILE A 434 19.07 12.46 -13.52
C ILE A 434 20.39 12.33 -14.25
N LYS A 435 20.99 13.44 -14.73
CA LYS A 435 22.28 13.41 -15.44
C LYS A 435 23.42 12.90 -14.58
N ASN A 436 23.41 13.22 -13.28
CA ASN A 436 24.46 12.79 -12.35
C ASN A 436 24.33 11.32 -11.95
N ASN A 437 23.11 10.80 -11.85
CA ASN A 437 22.87 9.40 -11.49
C ASN A 437 21.63 8.85 -12.24
N PRO A 438 21.73 8.58 -13.55
CA PRO A 438 20.60 8.14 -14.36
C PRO A 438 20.04 6.79 -13.90
N ARG A 439 20.87 5.89 -13.33
CA ARG A 439 20.41 4.59 -12.79
C ARG A 439 19.34 4.75 -11.71
N ASN A 440 19.40 5.83 -10.96
CA ASN A 440 18.50 6.03 -9.80
C ASN A 440 17.14 6.66 -10.16
N TYR A 441 16.83 6.81 -11.45
CA TYR A 441 15.58 7.45 -11.87
C TYR A 441 14.86 6.68 -12.95
N ILE A 442 13.53 6.68 -12.83
CA ILE A 442 12.59 6.31 -13.89
C ILE A 442 11.63 7.48 -14.11
N ALA A 443 10.97 7.47 -15.27
CA ALA A 443 9.87 8.38 -15.53
C ALA A 443 8.66 7.64 -16.10
N GLN A 444 7.45 8.12 -15.77
CA GLN A 444 6.20 7.57 -16.24
C GLN A 444 5.32 8.71 -16.77
N PRO A 445 4.46 8.49 -17.78
CA PRO A 445 3.43 9.46 -18.13
C PRO A 445 2.55 9.76 -16.91
N MET A 446 2.05 10.98 -16.80
CA MET A 446 1.01 11.27 -15.82
C MET A 446 -0.25 10.48 -16.18
N ILE A 447 -0.77 9.70 -15.26
CA ILE A 447 -1.96 8.88 -15.46
C ILE A 447 -3.10 9.44 -14.62
N ASN A 448 -4.25 9.55 -15.25
CA ASN A 448 -5.47 9.88 -14.57
C ASN A 448 -5.95 8.68 -13.76
N LEU A 449 -5.89 8.80 -12.44
CA LEU A 449 -6.42 7.78 -11.53
C LEU A 449 -7.94 7.82 -11.54
N SER A 450 -8.59 6.65 -11.43
CA SER A 450 -10.03 6.60 -11.24
C SER A 450 -10.48 7.37 -10.00
N ARG A 451 -11.76 7.73 -9.99
CA ARG A 451 -12.40 8.43 -8.86
C ARG A 451 -13.44 7.57 -8.19
N VAL A 452 -13.59 7.77 -6.89
CA VAL A 452 -14.70 7.22 -6.10
C VAL A 452 -15.39 8.38 -5.40
N PRO A 453 -16.75 8.42 -5.33
CA PRO A 453 -17.46 9.37 -4.51
C PRO A 453 -16.96 9.33 -3.07
N THR A 454 -16.65 10.48 -2.51
CA THR A 454 -16.03 10.65 -1.20
C THR A 454 -16.81 11.71 -0.43
N LEU A 455 -17.07 11.47 0.84
CA LEU A 455 -17.76 12.43 1.70
C LEU A 455 -16.78 13.55 2.08
N CYS A 456 -17.06 14.78 1.61
CA CYS A 456 -16.26 15.96 1.85
C CYS A 456 -17.14 16.99 2.58
N ASP A 457 -17.01 17.08 3.89
CA ASP A 457 -17.85 17.95 4.75
C ASP A 457 -19.35 17.73 4.48
N THR A 458 -19.96 18.63 3.71
CA THR A 458 -21.40 18.61 3.37
C THR A 458 -21.69 18.12 1.94
N ASN A 459 -20.68 17.70 1.20
CA ASN A 459 -20.81 17.31 -0.20
C ASN A 459 -20.26 15.90 -0.44
N ILE A 460 -20.68 15.30 -1.54
CA ILE A 460 -20.02 14.11 -2.09
C ILE A 460 -19.28 14.56 -3.35
N GLU A 461 -17.98 14.34 -3.39
CA GLU A 461 -17.12 14.71 -4.51
C GLU A 461 -16.29 13.51 -4.97
N GLY A 462 -15.96 13.45 -6.26
CA GLY A 462 -15.04 12.45 -6.79
C GLY A 462 -13.61 12.72 -6.31
N ARG A 463 -12.99 11.72 -5.69
CA ARG A 463 -11.59 11.75 -5.27
C ARG A 463 -10.83 10.62 -5.93
N HIS A 464 -9.59 10.91 -6.34
CA HIS A 464 -8.70 9.94 -6.94
C HIS A 464 -8.32 8.85 -5.95
N VAL A 465 -8.22 7.62 -6.46
CA VAL A 465 -7.93 6.43 -5.67
C VAL A 465 -6.92 5.52 -6.36
N ASP A 466 -6.20 4.78 -5.56
CA ASP A 466 -5.45 3.59 -5.97
C ASP A 466 -5.98 2.33 -5.26
N LEU A 467 -5.32 1.21 -5.45
CA LEU A 467 -5.73 -0.08 -4.89
C LEU A 467 -4.49 -0.88 -4.49
N ARG A 468 -4.42 -1.32 -3.23
CA ARG A 468 -3.38 -2.24 -2.76
C ARG A 468 -4.02 -3.56 -2.30
N PRO A 469 -4.14 -4.55 -3.18
CA PRO A 469 -4.47 -5.93 -2.80
C PRO A 469 -3.29 -6.61 -2.11
N TYR A 470 -3.59 -7.69 -1.37
CA TYR A 470 -2.60 -8.48 -0.65
C TYR A 470 -2.64 -9.93 -1.13
N VAL A 471 -1.46 -10.48 -1.34
CA VAL A 471 -1.27 -11.85 -1.80
C VAL A 471 -0.45 -12.61 -0.76
N LEU A 472 -0.89 -13.81 -0.41
CA LEU A 472 -0.15 -14.77 0.40
C LEU A 472 0.26 -15.95 -0.50
N TYR A 473 1.55 -16.24 -0.54
CA TYR A 473 2.13 -17.32 -1.33
C TYR A 473 2.73 -18.37 -0.39
N GLY A 474 1.94 -19.39 -0.08
CA GLY A 474 2.35 -20.59 0.64
C GLY A 474 2.40 -21.81 -0.29
N LYS A 475 1.78 -22.91 0.11
CA LYS A 475 1.52 -24.07 -0.78
C LYS A 475 0.61 -23.66 -1.94
N ASP A 476 -0.37 -22.83 -1.64
CA ASP A 476 -1.29 -22.20 -2.60
C ASP A 476 -1.11 -20.68 -2.56
N ILE A 477 -1.50 -20.03 -3.65
CA ILE A 477 -1.49 -18.56 -3.73
C ILE A 477 -2.90 -18.06 -3.44
N LYS A 478 -3.04 -17.27 -2.37
CA LYS A 478 -4.31 -16.66 -1.96
C LYS A 478 -4.27 -15.16 -2.19
N VAL A 479 -5.18 -14.65 -3.00
CA VAL A 479 -5.46 -13.22 -3.14
C VAL A 479 -6.69 -12.91 -2.30
N ILE A 480 -6.53 -12.07 -1.30
CA ILE A 480 -7.61 -11.75 -0.36
C ILE A 480 -8.69 -10.92 -1.08
N PRO A 481 -9.98 -11.26 -0.98
CA PRO A 481 -11.05 -10.57 -1.74
C PRO A 481 -11.41 -9.22 -1.12
N GLY A 482 -10.43 -8.34 -1.07
CA GLY A 482 -10.45 -6.99 -0.53
C GLY A 482 -9.08 -6.34 -0.67
N ALA A 483 -9.04 -5.04 -0.55
CA ALA A 483 -7.81 -4.27 -0.72
C ALA A 483 -7.87 -2.99 0.13
N LEU A 484 -6.72 -2.42 0.44
CA LEU A 484 -6.66 -1.05 0.91
C LEU A 484 -6.81 -0.13 -0.31
N THR A 485 -7.92 0.60 -0.41
CA THR A 485 -8.04 1.72 -1.33
C THR A 485 -7.53 2.97 -0.63
N ARG A 486 -6.46 3.59 -1.17
CA ARG A 486 -6.00 4.90 -0.70
C ARG A 486 -6.74 5.97 -1.50
N VAL A 487 -7.07 7.10 -0.85
CA VAL A 487 -7.86 8.18 -1.45
C VAL A 487 -7.20 9.53 -1.22
N ALA A 488 -7.15 10.35 -2.27
CA ALA A 488 -6.69 11.74 -2.16
C ALA A 488 -7.75 12.58 -1.46
N LEU A 489 -7.45 13.11 -0.27
CA LEU A 489 -8.41 13.94 0.49
C LEU A 489 -8.49 15.37 -0.05
N THR A 490 -7.41 15.88 -0.65
CA THR A 490 -7.38 17.22 -1.26
C THR A 490 -7.99 17.21 -2.65
N LYS A 491 -8.90 18.15 -2.94
CA LYS A 491 -9.53 18.27 -4.26
C LYS A 491 -8.50 18.47 -5.36
N GLY A 492 -8.60 17.65 -6.42
CA GLY A 492 -7.70 17.71 -7.57
C GLY A 492 -6.30 17.12 -7.35
N SER A 493 -5.98 16.65 -6.14
CA SER A 493 -4.72 15.96 -5.88
C SER A 493 -4.74 14.55 -6.46
N LEU A 494 -3.64 14.15 -7.10
CA LEU A 494 -3.36 12.77 -7.53
C LEU A 494 -2.56 11.99 -6.47
N VAL A 495 -2.14 12.67 -5.39
CA VAL A 495 -1.35 12.05 -4.32
C VAL A 495 -2.31 11.36 -3.36
N VAL A 496 -2.30 10.04 -3.36
CA VAL A 496 -3.14 9.17 -2.53
C VAL A 496 -2.40 8.59 -1.32
N ASN A 497 -1.07 8.76 -1.26
CA ASN A 497 -0.23 8.17 -0.22
C ASN A 497 -0.60 8.68 1.18
N SER A 498 -0.77 7.75 2.12
CA SER A 498 -1.10 8.05 3.52
C SER A 498 -0.02 8.92 4.20
N SER A 499 1.26 8.71 3.87
CA SER A 499 2.38 9.52 4.35
C SER A 499 2.32 10.99 3.94
N GLN A 500 1.58 11.33 2.88
CA GLN A 500 1.40 12.68 2.36
C GLN A 500 -0.02 13.23 2.60
N GLY A 501 -0.75 12.66 3.55
CA GLY A 501 -2.08 13.13 3.95
C GLY A 501 -3.25 12.52 3.16
N GLY A 502 -3.02 11.40 2.46
CA GLY A 502 -4.10 10.60 1.89
C GLY A 502 -4.91 9.89 2.97
N GLY A 503 -6.16 9.57 2.64
CA GLY A 503 -7.06 8.75 3.47
C GLY A 503 -7.20 7.34 2.92
N SER A 504 -8.18 6.62 3.46
CA SER A 504 -8.50 5.25 3.05
C SER A 504 -9.99 5.06 2.79
N LYS A 505 -10.30 4.01 2.04
CA LYS A 505 -11.64 3.45 1.84
C LYS A 505 -11.57 1.94 1.96
N ASP A 506 -12.61 1.32 2.47
CA ASP A 506 -12.77 -0.13 2.35
C ASP A 506 -13.12 -0.52 0.89
N THR A 507 -12.59 -1.63 0.43
CA THR A 507 -12.87 -2.20 -0.88
C THR A 507 -13.83 -3.37 -0.74
N TRP A 508 -15.06 -3.22 -1.22
CA TRP A 508 -16.09 -4.26 -1.19
C TRP A 508 -16.08 -5.04 -2.49
N VAL A 509 -15.66 -6.28 -2.43
CA VAL A 509 -15.76 -7.21 -3.56
C VAL A 509 -17.06 -7.96 -3.44
N LEU A 510 -17.93 -7.84 -4.42
CA LEU A 510 -19.23 -8.49 -4.41
C LEU A 510 -19.11 -9.96 -4.78
N ASP A 511 -19.94 -10.79 -4.17
CA ASP A 511 -20.15 -12.15 -4.63
C ASP A 511 -21.21 -12.10 -5.75
N ASN A 512 -20.84 -12.56 -6.94
CA ASN A 512 -21.70 -12.46 -8.13
C ASN A 512 -22.85 -13.46 -8.08
#